data_c21beb5a78cd368a5773dcf6eebaf0c4
#
_entry.id   c21beb5a78cd368a5773dcf6eebaf0c4
#
_cell.length_a   1.000
_cell.length_b   1.000
_cell.length_c   1.000
_cell.angle_alpha   90.00
_cell.angle_beta   90.00
_cell.angle_gamma   90.00
#
_symmetry.space_group_name_H-M   'P 1'
#
loop_
_entity.id
_entity.type
_entity.pdbx_description
1 polymer ?
#
loop_
_entity_poly.entity_id
_entity_poly.type
_entity_poly.pdbx_seq_one_letter_code
_entity_poly.pdbx_strand_id
1 'polypeptide(L)'
;MRKRAAIYVRVSTDKQTVENQLRELRQIAERRGWQIVEEYHDAGISGAKGRDQRPGLDRMLKDASKRRFDVVMAWAIDRLGRSLIDLLGTIQGLEAANVDLILEQQAIDTTTPAGKLMFQVTGAFAEFERSMIRQRVNAGLRRAVEQGKQLGRPRVSPAIEKRILTHLRKGVGILKTAKTLGVGTGTVQRIKQEMSRPFDASADIEKYATI
;
A
#
# COMPACT_ATOMS: atom_id res chain seq x y z
N MET A 1 -27.00 24.47 10.25
CA MET A 1 -27.03 23.69 8.98
C MET A 1 -27.03 22.21 9.32
N ARG A 2 -27.76 21.38 8.57
CA ARG A 2 -27.69 19.90 8.74
C ARG A 2 -26.32 19.41 8.26
N LYS A 3 -25.68 18.51 9.02
CA LYS A 3 -24.41 17.90 8.64
C LYS A 3 -24.62 17.00 7.43
N ARG A 4 -23.77 17.11 6.43
CA ARG A 4 -23.83 16.31 5.19
C ARG A 4 -23.06 15.02 5.43
N ALA A 5 -23.73 13.88 5.26
CA ALA A 5 -23.15 12.55 5.45
C ALA A 5 -22.94 11.84 4.11
N ALA A 6 -21.84 11.14 3.99
CA ALA A 6 -21.61 10.17 2.93
C ALA A 6 -21.55 8.77 3.53
N ILE A 7 -22.06 7.77 2.81
CA ILE A 7 -21.97 6.37 3.22
C ILE A 7 -21.02 5.65 2.28
N TYR A 8 -20.09 4.87 2.85
CA TYR A 8 -19.24 3.99 2.08
C TYR A 8 -19.52 2.53 2.43
N VAL A 9 -19.77 1.72 1.40
CA VAL A 9 -19.98 0.28 1.54
C VAL A 9 -19.11 -0.48 0.56
N ARG A 10 -18.55 -1.58 1.07
CA ARG A 10 -17.85 -2.57 0.26
C ARG A 10 -18.70 -3.84 0.21
N VAL A 11 -19.17 -4.17 -0.98
CA VAL A 11 -20.02 -5.34 -1.22
C VAL A 11 -19.15 -6.56 -1.41
N SER A 12 -19.21 -7.52 -0.48
CA SER A 12 -18.83 -8.90 -0.75
C SER A 12 -19.96 -9.59 -1.54
N THR A 13 -19.82 -10.86 -1.89
CA THR A 13 -20.79 -11.64 -2.67
C THR A 13 -22.18 -11.75 -2.04
N ASP A 14 -22.34 -11.42 -0.77
CA ASP A 14 -23.61 -11.48 -0.04
C ASP A 14 -24.33 -10.12 -0.05
N LYS A 15 -25.26 -9.96 -0.98
CA LYS A 15 -26.05 -8.74 -1.15
C LYS A 15 -26.94 -8.42 0.05
N GLN A 16 -27.47 -9.43 0.73
CA GLN A 16 -28.43 -9.26 1.83
C GLN A 16 -27.78 -8.63 3.06
N THR A 17 -26.52 -9.00 3.34
CA THR A 17 -25.73 -8.41 4.43
C THR A 17 -25.43 -6.94 4.18
N VAL A 18 -25.23 -6.54 2.92
CA VAL A 18 -24.90 -5.16 2.55
C VAL A 18 -26.12 -4.24 2.70
N GLU A 19 -27.30 -4.70 2.27
CA GLU A 19 -28.54 -3.91 2.43
C GLU A 19 -28.87 -3.67 3.90
N ASN A 20 -28.64 -4.65 4.76
CA ASN A 20 -28.81 -4.48 6.20
C ASN A 20 -27.86 -3.41 6.76
N GLN A 21 -26.57 -3.46 6.38
CA GLN A 21 -25.58 -2.46 6.80
C GLN A 21 -25.98 -1.05 6.33
N LEU A 22 -26.38 -0.91 5.07
CA LEU A 22 -26.86 0.36 4.53
C LEU A 22 -28.07 0.89 5.28
N ARG A 23 -29.05 0.02 5.56
CA ARG A 23 -30.24 0.41 6.30
C ARG A 23 -29.90 0.96 7.68
N GLU A 24 -29.00 0.28 8.40
CA GLU A 24 -28.58 0.74 9.73
C GLU A 24 -27.83 2.07 9.67
N LEU A 25 -26.88 2.24 8.72
CA LEU A 25 -26.19 3.50 8.54
C LEU A 25 -27.14 4.66 8.17
N ARG A 26 -28.14 4.40 7.33
CA ARG A 26 -29.19 5.39 7.01
C ARG A 26 -30.00 5.76 8.25
N GLN A 27 -30.39 4.79 9.08
CA GLN A 27 -31.10 5.05 10.34
C GLN A 27 -30.27 5.87 11.32
N ILE A 28 -28.94 5.65 11.37
CA ILE A 28 -28.05 6.46 12.21
C ILE A 28 -28.01 7.90 11.71
N ALA A 29 -27.88 8.12 10.39
CA ALA A 29 -27.89 9.45 9.81
C ALA A 29 -29.22 10.17 10.11
N GLU A 30 -30.35 9.48 9.97
CA GLU A 30 -31.68 10.00 10.25
C GLU A 30 -31.84 10.39 11.72
N ARG A 31 -31.50 9.49 12.65
CA ARG A 31 -31.54 9.78 14.10
C ARG A 31 -30.69 10.96 14.52
N ARG A 32 -29.57 11.22 13.79
CA ARG A 32 -28.69 12.36 14.03
C ARG A 32 -29.12 13.63 13.28
N GLY A 33 -30.20 13.56 12.48
CA GLY A 33 -30.67 14.68 11.67
C GLY A 33 -29.70 15.07 10.54
N TRP A 34 -28.87 14.12 10.05
CA TRP A 34 -27.91 14.35 8.98
C TRP A 34 -28.54 14.10 7.63
N GLN A 35 -28.04 14.82 6.62
CA GLN A 35 -28.45 14.63 5.24
C GLN A 35 -27.46 13.70 4.51
N ILE A 36 -27.92 12.54 4.05
CA ILE A 36 -27.11 11.70 3.19
C ILE A 36 -27.03 12.35 1.81
N VAL A 37 -25.82 12.72 1.37
CA VAL A 37 -25.59 13.40 0.10
C VAL A 37 -25.02 12.46 -0.97
N GLU A 38 -24.36 11.36 -0.58
CA GLU A 38 -23.80 10.40 -1.54
C GLU A 38 -23.58 9.04 -0.87
N GLU A 39 -23.72 7.97 -1.66
CA GLU A 39 -23.38 6.61 -1.26
C GLU A 39 -22.35 6.04 -2.24
N TYR A 40 -21.21 5.61 -1.71
CA TYR A 40 -20.09 5.06 -2.47
C TYR A 40 -20.07 3.54 -2.32
N HIS A 41 -19.98 2.83 -3.44
CA HIS A 41 -20.04 1.39 -3.48
C HIS A 41 -18.83 0.81 -4.20
N ASP A 42 -18.21 -0.21 -3.60
CA ASP A 42 -17.22 -1.07 -4.26
C ASP A 42 -17.76 -2.51 -4.27
N ALA A 43 -18.22 -2.98 -5.42
CA ALA A 43 -18.87 -4.27 -5.59
C ALA A 43 -17.86 -5.37 -6.02
N GLY A 44 -17.98 -6.56 -5.42
CA GLY A 44 -17.24 -7.75 -5.85
C GLY A 44 -15.71 -7.66 -5.67
N ILE A 45 -15.23 -6.67 -4.93
CA ILE A 45 -13.81 -6.43 -4.74
C ILE A 45 -13.37 -7.04 -3.42
N SER A 46 -12.50 -8.07 -3.49
CA SER A 46 -11.84 -8.63 -2.32
C SER A 46 -11.11 -7.53 -1.56
N GLY A 47 -11.19 -7.53 -0.21
CA GLY A 47 -10.44 -6.61 0.65
C GLY A 47 -8.91 -6.64 0.42
N ALA A 48 -8.41 -7.67 -0.30
CA ALA A 48 -7.00 -7.79 -0.67
C ALA A 48 -6.55 -6.84 -1.82
N LYS A 49 -7.49 -6.18 -2.53
CA LYS A 49 -7.16 -5.28 -3.63
C LYS A 49 -6.91 -3.85 -3.14
N GLY A 50 -5.86 -3.19 -3.65
CA GLY A 50 -5.46 -1.83 -3.28
C GLY A 50 -6.47 -0.75 -3.69
N ARG A 51 -6.16 0.50 -3.32
CA ARG A 51 -6.96 1.69 -3.66
C ARG A 51 -7.24 1.78 -5.15
N ASP A 52 -6.26 1.46 -6.02
CA ASP A 52 -6.36 1.51 -7.48
C ASP A 52 -7.46 0.61 -8.05
N GLN A 53 -7.92 -0.38 -7.28
CA GLN A 53 -8.97 -1.31 -7.66
C GLN A 53 -10.27 -1.09 -6.86
N ARG A 54 -10.39 0.05 -6.16
CA ARG A 54 -11.55 0.45 -5.34
C ARG A 54 -12.04 1.83 -5.78
N PRO A 55 -12.71 1.92 -6.94
CA PRO A 55 -13.13 3.19 -7.53
C PRO A 55 -14.09 3.98 -6.63
N GLY A 56 -14.94 3.28 -5.85
CA GLY A 56 -15.84 3.92 -4.89
C GLY A 56 -15.08 4.61 -3.76
N LEU A 57 -14.08 3.94 -3.17
CA LEU A 57 -13.22 4.52 -2.15
C LEU A 57 -12.42 5.71 -2.70
N ASP A 58 -11.82 5.56 -3.87
CA ASP A 58 -11.02 6.62 -4.48
C ASP A 58 -11.87 7.85 -4.78
N ARG A 59 -13.10 7.65 -5.32
CA ARG A 59 -14.05 8.73 -5.55
C ARG A 59 -14.48 9.40 -4.24
N MET A 60 -14.76 8.62 -3.20
CA MET A 60 -15.09 9.15 -1.88
C MET A 60 -13.98 10.04 -1.32
N LEU A 61 -12.73 9.61 -1.37
CA LEU A 61 -11.59 10.40 -0.88
C LEU A 61 -11.36 11.68 -1.69
N LYS A 62 -11.55 11.61 -3.02
CA LYS A 62 -11.52 12.81 -3.88
C LYS A 62 -12.62 13.80 -3.55
N ASP A 63 -13.81 13.31 -3.24
CA ASP A 63 -14.95 14.16 -2.88
C ASP A 63 -14.82 14.70 -1.45
N ALA A 64 -14.21 13.96 -0.53
CA ALA A 64 -13.83 14.43 0.80
C ALA A 64 -12.86 15.63 0.70
N SER A 65 -11.81 15.53 -0.14
CA SER A 65 -10.86 16.62 -0.34
C SER A 65 -11.52 17.90 -0.91
N LYS A 66 -12.65 17.77 -1.61
CA LYS A 66 -13.48 18.87 -2.11
C LYS A 66 -14.56 19.31 -1.10
N ARG A 67 -14.57 18.75 0.10
CA ARG A 67 -15.55 19.05 1.15
C ARG A 67 -17.01 18.91 0.71
N ARG A 68 -17.30 17.88 -0.08
CA ARG A 68 -18.68 17.62 -0.53
C ARG A 68 -19.59 17.13 0.60
N PHE A 69 -19.01 16.57 1.65
CA PHE A 69 -19.67 16.10 2.85
C PHE A 69 -18.81 16.38 4.08
N ASP A 70 -19.40 16.30 5.26
CA ASP A 70 -18.79 16.66 6.53
C ASP A 70 -18.44 15.41 7.36
N VAL A 71 -19.06 14.26 7.04
CA VAL A 71 -18.85 12.99 7.73
C VAL A 71 -18.97 11.82 6.75
N VAL A 72 -18.08 10.83 6.90
CA VAL A 72 -18.18 9.52 6.26
C VAL A 72 -18.64 8.49 7.26
N MET A 73 -19.57 7.66 6.85
CA MET A 73 -20.09 6.55 7.63
C MET A 73 -19.75 5.24 6.93
N ALA A 74 -19.17 4.29 7.64
CA ALA A 74 -18.92 2.95 7.16
C ALA A 74 -19.29 1.93 8.24
N TRP A 75 -19.62 0.70 7.81
CA TRP A 75 -20.00 -0.35 8.74
C TRP A 75 -18.84 -0.76 9.65
N ALA A 76 -17.67 -1.00 9.07
CA ALA A 76 -16.54 -1.50 9.82
C ALA A 76 -15.21 -1.02 9.21
N ILE A 77 -14.18 -1.08 10.04
CA ILE A 77 -12.82 -0.66 9.71
C ILE A 77 -12.24 -1.39 8.49
N ASP A 78 -12.54 -2.69 8.34
CA ASP A 78 -12.10 -3.51 7.21
C ASP A 78 -12.75 -3.09 5.88
N ARG A 79 -13.79 -2.27 5.91
CA ARG A 79 -14.39 -1.68 4.72
C ARG A 79 -13.50 -0.58 4.14
N LEU A 80 -12.85 0.21 4.97
CA LEU A 80 -12.03 1.34 4.57
C LEU A 80 -10.59 0.95 4.20
N GLY A 81 -10.00 -0.02 4.89
CA GLY A 81 -8.63 -0.48 4.64
C GLY A 81 -8.52 -2.00 4.59
N ARG A 82 -7.60 -2.54 3.77
CA ARG A 82 -7.22 -3.96 3.75
C ARG A 82 -6.10 -4.28 4.72
N SER A 83 -5.37 -3.28 5.08
CA SER A 83 -4.29 -3.31 6.05
C SER A 83 -4.43 -2.08 6.93
N LEU A 84 -3.80 -2.15 8.09
CA LEU A 84 -3.71 -1.02 8.99
C LEU A 84 -3.11 0.22 8.31
N ILE A 85 -2.20 0.01 7.37
CA ILE A 85 -1.54 1.07 6.58
C ILE A 85 -2.53 1.78 5.65
N ASP A 86 -3.32 1.01 4.90
CA ASP A 86 -4.31 1.57 3.98
C ASP A 86 -5.39 2.33 4.74
N LEU A 87 -5.77 1.79 5.90
CA LEU A 87 -6.71 2.42 6.80
C LEU A 87 -6.18 3.76 7.31
N LEU A 88 -4.94 3.79 7.84
CA LEU A 88 -4.30 5.02 8.30
C LEU A 88 -4.22 6.08 7.18
N GLY A 89 -3.87 5.67 5.96
CA GLY A 89 -3.85 6.59 4.83
C GLY A 89 -5.24 7.16 4.51
N THR A 90 -6.29 6.33 4.57
CA THR A 90 -7.68 6.77 4.39
C THR A 90 -8.10 7.76 5.47
N ILE A 91 -7.77 7.45 6.71
CA ILE A 91 -8.04 8.25 7.90
C ILE A 91 -7.36 9.62 7.83
N GLN A 92 -6.04 9.63 7.60
CA GLN A 92 -5.27 10.87 7.47
C GLN A 92 -5.81 11.75 6.34
N GLY A 93 -6.26 11.12 5.24
CA GLY A 93 -6.90 11.83 4.13
C GLY A 93 -8.22 12.49 4.54
N LEU A 94 -9.06 11.83 5.33
CA LEU A 94 -10.30 12.38 5.86
C LEU A 94 -10.04 13.50 6.88
N GLU A 95 -9.09 13.27 7.79
CA GLU A 95 -8.70 14.27 8.81
C GLU A 95 -8.14 15.54 8.16
N ALA A 96 -7.25 15.42 7.18
CA ALA A 96 -6.72 16.55 6.43
C ALA A 96 -7.82 17.32 5.67
N ALA A 97 -8.89 16.65 5.26
CA ALA A 97 -10.06 17.26 4.65
C ALA A 97 -11.05 17.86 5.69
N ASN A 98 -10.81 17.66 7.01
CA ASN A 98 -11.74 17.96 8.09
C ASN A 98 -13.09 17.23 7.91
N VAL A 99 -13.04 15.97 7.49
CA VAL A 99 -14.20 15.10 7.36
C VAL A 99 -14.18 14.10 8.50
N ASP A 100 -15.24 14.08 9.30
CA ASP A 100 -15.40 13.14 10.40
C ASP A 100 -15.66 11.71 9.88
N LEU A 101 -15.42 10.71 10.74
CA LEU A 101 -15.62 9.30 10.44
C LEU A 101 -16.48 8.63 11.51
N ILE A 102 -17.43 7.81 11.05
CA ILE A 102 -18.18 6.87 11.90
C ILE A 102 -17.95 5.45 11.41
N LEU A 103 -17.57 4.58 12.35
CA LEU A 103 -17.48 3.13 12.17
C LEU A 103 -18.42 2.47 13.16
N GLU A 104 -19.54 1.95 12.65
CA GLU A 104 -20.63 1.46 13.49
C GLU A 104 -20.21 0.25 14.33
N GLN A 105 -19.59 -0.76 13.70
CA GLN A 105 -19.21 -1.99 14.37
C GLN A 105 -18.18 -1.78 15.49
N GLN A 106 -17.29 -0.81 15.34
CA GLN A 106 -16.27 -0.48 16.36
C GLN A 106 -16.72 0.62 17.32
N ALA A 107 -17.92 1.15 17.18
CA ALA A 107 -18.42 2.30 17.93
C ALA A 107 -17.46 3.50 17.93
N ILE A 108 -16.75 3.71 16.80
CA ILE A 108 -15.84 4.84 16.60
C ILE A 108 -16.62 5.98 15.97
N ASP A 109 -16.62 7.14 16.65
CA ASP A 109 -17.29 8.36 16.21
C ASP A 109 -16.37 9.57 16.42
N THR A 110 -15.68 9.98 15.35
CA THR A 110 -14.76 11.10 15.41
C THR A 110 -15.46 12.46 15.47
N THR A 111 -16.78 12.52 15.41
CA THR A 111 -17.53 13.76 15.69
C THR A 111 -17.47 14.14 17.16
N THR A 112 -17.07 13.20 18.02
CA THR A 112 -16.91 13.41 19.48
C THR A 112 -15.44 13.50 19.86
N PRO A 113 -15.07 14.27 20.92
CA PRO A 113 -13.69 14.33 21.40
C PRO A 113 -13.16 12.95 21.84
N ALA A 114 -13.98 12.14 22.49
CA ALA A 114 -13.61 10.79 22.93
C ALA A 114 -13.34 9.86 21.74
N GLY A 115 -14.17 9.90 20.69
CA GLY A 115 -13.99 9.13 19.49
C GLY A 115 -12.75 9.57 18.70
N LYS A 116 -12.45 10.87 18.64
CA LYS A 116 -11.18 11.38 18.08
C LYS A 116 -9.97 10.84 18.83
N LEU A 117 -9.99 10.88 20.16
CA LEU A 117 -8.90 10.33 20.98
C LEU A 117 -8.74 8.82 20.74
N MET A 118 -9.84 8.07 20.80
CA MET A 118 -9.82 6.62 20.57
C MET A 118 -9.24 6.27 19.20
N PHE A 119 -9.60 7.07 18.22
CA PHE A 119 -9.12 6.95 16.85
C PHE A 119 -7.61 7.25 16.74
N GLN A 120 -7.11 8.32 17.36
CA GLN A 120 -5.68 8.65 17.39
C GLN A 120 -4.87 7.57 18.10
N VAL A 121 -5.37 7.03 19.21
CA VAL A 121 -4.74 5.90 19.92
C VAL A 121 -4.66 4.67 19.01
N THR A 122 -5.74 4.33 18.32
CA THR A 122 -5.76 3.21 17.37
C THR A 122 -4.74 3.43 16.25
N GLY A 123 -4.63 4.65 15.72
CA GLY A 123 -3.64 5.03 14.73
C GLY A 123 -2.20 4.88 15.23
N ALA A 124 -1.91 5.34 16.44
CA ALA A 124 -0.60 5.21 17.06
C ALA A 124 -0.19 3.75 17.30
N PHE A 125 -1.13 2.90 17.75
CA PHE A 125 -0.91 1.46 17.86
C PHE A 125 -0.57 0.83 16.51
N ALA A 126 -1.25 1.24 15.47
CA ALA A 126 -1.02 0.78 14.11
C ALA A 126 0.37 1.13 13.60
N GLU A 127 0.85 2.34 13.83
CA GLU A 127 2.20 2.76 13.47
C GLU A 127 3.26 2.01 14.28
N PHE A 128 3.01 1.81 15.57
CA PHE A 128 3.88 1.02 16.43
C PHE A 128 4.03 -0.42 15.94
N GLU A 129 2.93 -1.11 15.65
CA GLU A 129 2.95 -2.47 15.11
C GLU A 129 3.73 -2.55 13.79
N ARG A 130 3.51 -1.59 12.89
CA ARG A 130 4.26 -1.48 11.62
C ARG A 130 5.75 -1.29 11.85
N SER A 131 6.12 -0.45 12.81
CA SER A 131 7.52 -0.22 13.19
C SER A 131 8.16 -1.51 13.69
N MET A 132 7.48 -2.24 14.57
CA MET A 132 7.94 -3.53 15.10
C MET A 132 8.11 -4.59 14.01
N ILE A 133 7.17 -4.70 13.06
CA ILE A 133 7.29 -5.61 11.92
C ILE A 133 8.53 -5.25 11.08
N ARG A 134 8.71 -3.97 10.78
CA ARG A 134 9.87 -3.48 10.01
C ARG A 134 11.19 -3.78 10.71
N GLN A 135 11.25 -3.58 12.02
CA GLN A 135 12.43 -3.91 12.81
C GLN A 135 12.74 -5.40 12.78
N ARG A 136 11.73 -6.28 12.93
CA ARG A 136 11.92 -7.74 12.85
C ARG A 136 12.41 -8.18 11.48
N VAL A 137 11.84 -7.63 10.40
CA VAL A 137 12.27 -7.91 9.02
C VAL A 137 13.73 -7.47 8.82
N ASN A 138 14.07 -6.26 9.22
CA ASN A 138 15.44 -5.74 9.08
C ASN A 138 16.44 -6.54 9.91
N ALA A 139 16.08 -6.97 11.12
CA ALA A 139 16.93 -7.86 11.93
C ALA A 139 17.10 -9.24 11.29
N GLY A 140 16.03 -9.78 10.68
CA GLY A 140 16.09 -11.03 9.91
C GLY A 140 16.99 -10.93 8.68
N LEU A 141 16.88 -9.83 7.93
CA LEU A 141 17.73 -9.56 6.76
C LEU A 141 19.21 -9.43 7.16
N ARG A 142 19.52 -8.70 8.25
CA ARG A 142 20.90 -8.59 8.78
C ARG A 142 21.46 -9.96 9.12
N ARG A 143 20.75 -10.79 9.88
CA ARG A 143 21.19 -12.16 10.20
C ARG A 143 21.42 -13.00 8.95
N ALA A 144 20.55 -12.87 7.93
CA ALA A 144 20.73 -13.59 6.69
C ALA A 144 22.03 -13.18 5.96
N VAL A 145 22.36 -11.89 5.96
CA VAL A 145 23.64 -11.38 5.40
C VAL A 145 24.82 -11.89 6.21
N GLU A 146 24.78 -11.83 7.54
CA GLU A 146 25.81 -12.36 8.44
C GLU A 146 26.04 -13.86 8.24
N GLN A 147 24.99 -14.61 7.86
CA GLN A 147 25.07 -16.03 7.48
C GLN A 147 25.53 -16.26 6.03
N GLY A 148 26.00 -15.23 5.35
CA GLY A 148 26.46 -15.33 3.96
C GLY A 148 25.36 -15.47 2.91
N LYS A 149 24.08 -15.28 3.26
CA LYS A 149 22.99 -15.36 2.29
C LYS A 149 22.96 -14.09 1.43
N GLN A 150 23.01 -14.25 0.13
CA GLN A 150 22.77 -13.14 -0.79
C GLN A 150 21.29 -12.77 -0.81
N LEU A 151 21.01 -11.50 -0.49
CA LEU A 151 19.66 -10.96 -0.56
C LEU A 151 19.34 -10.49 -1.98
N GLY A 152 18.06 -10.59 -2.36
CA GLY A 152 17.56 -10.13 -3.64
C GLY A 152 17.47 -11.24 -4.68
N ARG A 153 17.27 -10.83 -5.95
CA ARG A 153 17.15 -11.78 -7.06
C ARG A 153 18.51 -12.45 -7.32
N PRO A 154 18.59 -13.80 -7.44
CA PRO A 154 19.81 -14.49 -7.78
C PRO A 154 20.47 -13.90 -9.04
N ARG A 155 21.79 -13.82 -9.04
CA ARG A 155 22.53 -13.40 -10.22
C ARG A 155 22.35 -14.45 -11.32
N VAL A 156 22.39 -14.00 -12.57
CA VAL A 156 22.42 -14.91 -13.71
C VAL A 156 23.71 -15.75 -13.69
N SER A 157 23.67 -16.94 -14.27
CA SER A 157 24.83 -17.83 -14.27
C SER A 157 26.04 -17.17 -14.95
N PRO A 158 27.27 -17.53 -14.57
CA PRO A 158 28.49 -16.99 -15.20
C PRO A 158 28.51 -17.21 -16.72
N ALA A 159 27.94 -18.30 -17.22
CA ALA A 159 27.79 -18.57 -18.63
C ALA A 159 26.94 -17.53 -19.36
N ILE A 160 25.83 -17.11 -18.72
CA ILE A 160 24.95 -16.06 -19.27
C ILE A 160 25.63 -14.70 -19.18
N GLU A 161 26.35 -14.39 -18.09
CA GLU A 161 27.11 -13.13 -17.98
C GLU A 161 28.17 -13.02 -19.09
N LYS A 162 28.91 -14.10 -19.34
CA LYS A 162 29.91 -14.16 -20.44
C LYS A 162 29.27 -13.91 -21.81
N ARG A 163 28.08 -14.47 -22.06
CA ARG A 163 27.32 -14.25 -23.30
C ARG A 163 26.85 -12.79 -23.42
N ILE A 164 26.39 -12.18 -22.34
CA ILE A 164 26.02 -10.77 -22.32
C ILE A 164 27.22 -9.89 -22.66
N LEU A 165 28.37 -10.12 -22.01
CA LEU A 165 29.61 -9.38 -22.29
C LEU A 165 30.05 -9.51 -23.76
N THR A 166 29.94 -10.71 -24.35
CA THR A 166 30.25 -10.93 -25.76
C THR A 166 29.34 -10.11 -26.70
N HIS A 167 28.04 -10.05 -26.40
CA HIS A 167 27.09 -9.24 -27.18
C HIS A 167 27.37 -7.74 -27.06
N LEU A 168 27.64 -7.26 -25.85
CA LEU A 168 27.96 -5.85 -25.58
C LEU A 168 29.27 -5.44 -26.27
N ARG A 169 30.31 -6.28 -26.23
CA ARG A 169 31.61 -6.05 -26.94
C ARG A 169 31.46 -6.00 -28.49
N LYS A 170 30.46 -6.72 -29.00
CA LYS A 170 30.10 -6.67 -30.45
C LYS A 170 29.22 -5.45 -30.80
N GLY A 171 28.99 -4.53 -29.88
CA GLY A 171 28.17 -3.34 -30.11
C GLY A 171 26.64 -3.58 -30.09
N VAL A 172 26.18 -4.77 -29.68
CA VAL A 172 24.75 -5.07 -29.60
C VAL A 172 24.12 -4.28 -28.45
N GLY A 173 23.06 -3.54 -28.72
CA GLY A 173 22.37 -2.70 -27.73
C GLY A 173 21.72 -3.51 -26.60
N ILE A 174 21.51 -2.87 -25.45
CA ILE A 174 20.98 -3.48 -24.21
C ILE A 174 19.66 -4.22 -24.43
N LEU A 175 18.70 -3.58 -25.11
CA LEU A 175 17.36 -4.16 -25.36
C LEU A 175 17.45 -5.42 -26.23
N LYS A 176 18.27 -5.39 -27.30
CA LYS A 176 18.45 -6.51 -28.21
C LYS A 176 19.17 -7.67 -27.50
N THR A 177 20.20 -7.38 -26.70
CA THR A 177 20.91 -8.38 -25.89
C THR A 177 19.98 -9.04 -24.88
N ALA A 178 19.19 -8.26 -24.15
CA ALA A 178 18.23 -8.76 -23.18
C ALA A 178 17.20 -9.71 -23.80
N LYS A 179 16.62 -9.31 -24.95
CA LYS A 179 15.65 -10.11 -25.69
C LYS A 179 16.25 -11.41 -26.22
N THR A 180 17.46 -11.34 -26.81
CA THR A 180 18.14 -12.51 -27.40
C THR A 180 18.54 -13.55 -26.35
N LEU A 181 18.93 -13.11 -25.15
CA LEU A 181 19.41 -14.01 -24.09
C LEU A 181 18.34 -14.36 -23.05
N GLY A 182 17.10 -13.85 -23.20
CA GLY A 182 15.99 -14.11 -22.26
C GLY A 182 16.24 -13.56 -20.85
N VAL A 183 16.98 -12.44 -20.72
CA VAL A 183 17.32 -11.82 -19.43
C VAL A 183 16.69 -10.45 -19.29
N GLY A 184 16.55 -9.97 -18.06
CA GLY A 184 16.04 -8.62 -17.80
C GLY A 184 17.01 -7.55 -18.32
N THR A 185 16.48 -6.44 -18.85
CA THR A 185 17.27 -5.28 -19.31
C THR A 185 18.18 -4.71 -18.22
N GLY A 186 17.70 -4.67 -16.97
CA GLY A 186 18.48 -4.24 -15.80
C GLY A 186 19.73 -5.10 -15.56
N THR A 187 19.66 -6.41 -15.83
CA THR A 187 20.84 -7.29 -15.75
C THR A 187 21.90 -6.93 -16.79
N VAL A 188 21.47 -6.68 -18.02
CA VAL A 188 22.38 -6.27 -19.10
C VAL A 188 22.98 -4.89 -18.83
N GLN A 189 22.18 -3.98 -18.29
CA GLN A 189 22.62 -2.63 -17.93
C GLN A 189 23.66 -2.64 -16.80
N ARG A 190 23.45 -3.45 -15.75
CA ARG A 190 24.40 -3.65 -14.66
C ARG A 190 25.76 -4.16 -15.19
N ILE A 191 25.72 -5.23 -16.01
CA ILE A 191 26.94 -5.82 -16.58
C ILE A 191 27.67 -4.82 -17.50
N LYS A 192 26.94 -4.00 -18.25
CA LYS A 192 27.53 -2.93 -19.07
C LYS A 192 28.20 -1.87 -18.18
N GLN A 193 27.59 -1.48 -17.07
CA GLN A 193 28.21 -0.52 -16.14
C GLN A 193 29.45 -1.10 -15.47
N GLU A 194 29.43 -2.39 -15.09
CA GLU A 194 30.60 -3.07 -14.52
C GLU A 194 31.75 -3.17 -15.56
N MET A 195 31.43 -3.36 -16.83
CA MET A 195 32.42 -3.35 -17.93
C MET A 195 33.04 -1.96 -18.18
N SER A 196 32.30 -0.89 -17.89
CA SER A 196 32.74 0.50 -18.11
C SER A 196 33.44 1.12 -16.90
N ARG A 197 33.51 0.42 -15.75
CA ARG A 197 34.29 0.88 -14.59
C ARG A 197 35.78 0.66 -14.87
N PRO A 198 36.64 1.68 -14.68
CA PRO A 198 38.07 1.46 -14.73
C PRO A 198 38.43 0.44 -13.63
N PHE A 199 39.38 -0.45 -13.96
CA PHE A 199 39.87 -1.46 -13.04
C PHE A 199 40.53 -0.78 -11.85
N ASP A 200 39.87 -0.75 -10.70
CA ASP A 200 40.42 -0.25 -9.45
C ASP A 200 41.03 -1.44 -8.70
N ALA A 201 42.37 -1.57 -8.86
CA ALA A 201 43.14 -2.66 -8.28
C ALA A 201 43.05 -2.73 -6.74
N SER A 202 42.65 -1.66 -6.06
CA SER A 202 42.52 -1.61 -4.60
C SER A 202 41.24 -2.24 -4.06
N ALA A 203 40.14 -2.18 -4.81
CA ALA A 203 38.85 -2.72 -4.40
C ALA A 203 38.68 -4.23 -4.66
N ASP A 204 39.47 -4.79 -5.57
CA ASP A 204 39.37 -6.22 -5.94
C ASP A 204 40.25 -7.12 -5.06
N ILE A 205 41.30 -6.59 -4.39
CA ILE A 205 42.15 -7.37 -3.49
C ILE A 205 41.41 -7.72 -2.18
N GLU A 206 40.57 -6.84 -1.65
CA GLU A 206 39.76 -7.13 -0.46
C GLU A 206 38.68 -8.22 -0.68
N LYS A 207 38.24 -8.41 -1.91
CA LYS A 207 37.21 -9.41 -2.24
C LYS A 207 37.75 -10.84 -2.30
N TYR A 208 39.07 -11.02 -2.43
CA TYR A 208 39.75 -12.32 -2.52
C TYR A 208 40.69 -12.62 -1.35
N ALA A 209 40.83 -11.68 -0.40
CA ALA A 209 41.67 -11.85 0.78
C ALA A 209 40.92 -12.47 1.98
N THR A 210 39.65 -12.85 1.82
CA THR A 210 38.86 -13.53 2.87
C THR A 210 38.32 -14.83 2.34
N ILE A 211 39.24 -15.80 2.07
CA ILE A 211 38.96 -17.23 1.98
C ILE A 211 39.87 -17.94 2.98
#